data_33cb5825e2c27eb65fd9006ccd89ba74
#
_entry.id   33cb5825e2c27eb65fd9006ccd89ba74
#
_cell.length_a   1.000
_cell.length_b   1.000
_cell.length_c   1.000
_cell.angle_alpha   90.00
_cell.angle_beta   90.00
_cell.angle_gamma   90.00
#
_symmetry.space_group_name_H-M   'P 1'
#
loop_
_entity.id
_entity.type
_entity.pdbx_description
1 polymer ?
#
loop_
_entity_poly.entity_id
_entity_poly.type
_entity_poly.pdbx_seq_one_letter_code
_entity_poly.pdbx_strand_id
1 'polypeptide(L)'
;MRKLIIIILIFQAVIIQAQKWVDTSYQIEQINDIVYGNVVDFAGNERSLLMNICYPKNDLPPRCGRPLLIAIHGGAFLAGNKDTESPPRWLTDFAKRGYTTASINYRLGMFQTNAEVNCNISAFGVPWNCLNMQDTAEWYRGYYRGMQDAKGALRFLVNHAAEYQIDPKNIFLVGESAGGFVALATAFLDDPTEKP
;
A
#
# COMPACT_ATOMS: atom_id res chain seq x y z
N MET A 1 -49.68 -13.12 7.60
CA MET A 1 -49.13 -12.01 6.79
C MET A 1 -48.07 -11.16 7.53
N ARG A 2 -48.32 -10.78 8.78
CA ARG A 2 -47.33 -9.90 9.55
C ARG A 2 -45.95 -10.51 9.73
N LYS A 3 -45.86 -11.83 9.97
CA LYS A 3 -44.55 -12.53 10.14
C LYS A 3 -43.75 -12.65 8.83
N LEU A 4 -44.45 -12.78 7.69
CA LEU A 4 -43.82 -12.88 6.36
C LEU A 4 -43.19 -11.56 5.93
N ILE A 5 -43.85 -10.43 6.25
CA ILE A 5 -43.35 -9.07 5.95
C ILE A 5 -42.07 -8.79 6.75
N ILE A 6 -41.96 -9.22 8.02
CA ILE A 6 -40.77 -9.04 8.87
C ILE A 6 -39.58 -9.83 8.29
N ILE A 7 -39.79 -11.05 7.80
CA ILE A 7 -38.72 -11.87 7.18
C ILE A 7 -38.20 -11.22 5.90
N ILE A 8 -39.10 -10.68 5.06
CA ILE A 8 -38.69 -9.99 3.81
C ILE A 8 -37.91 -8.72 4.11
N LEU A 9 -38.28 -7.94 5.13
CA LEU A 9 -37.56 -6.72 5.53
C LEU A 9 -36.15 -7.04 6.09
N ILE A 10 -36.01 -8.13 6.86
CA ILE A 10 -34.73 -8.59 7.37
C ILE A 10 -33.82 -9.05 6.21
N PHE A 11 -34.37 -9.75 5.23
CA PHE A 11 -33.59 -10.22 4.07
C PHE A 11 -33.11 -9.06 3.18
N GLN A 12 -33.95 -8.04 2.98
CA GLN A 12 -33.53 -6.83 2.25
C GLN A 12 -32.46 -6.02 3.00
N ALA A 13 -32.53 -5.93 4.32
CA ALA A 13 -31.51 -5.24 5.13
C ALA A 13 -30.16 -5.95 5.05
N VAL A 14 -30.11 -7.28 4.98
CA VAL A 14 -28.88 -8.06 4.83
C VAL A 14 -28.28 -7.87 3.43
N ILE A 15 -29.09 -7.80 2.37
CA ILE A 15 -28.61 -7.57 1.00
C ILE A 15 -27.98 -6.16 0.88
N ILE A 16 -28.58 -5.14 1.47
CA ILE A 16 -28.06 -3.76 1.43
C ILE A 16 -26.69 -3.66 2.14
N GLN A 17 -26.48 -4.41 3.23
CA GLN A 17 -25.19 -4.44 3.91
C GLN A 17 -24.10 -5.18 3.13
N ALA A 18 -24.45 -6.23 2.39
CA ALA A 18 -23.48 -7.00 1.59
C ALA A 18 -22.91 -6.22 0.39
N GLN A 19 -23.58 -5.18 -0.08
CA GLN A 19 -23.14 -4.34 -1.20
C GLN A 19 -22.27 -3.14 -0.79
N LYS A 20 -22.15 -2.86 0.50
CA LYS A 20 -21.53 -1.62 1.02
C LYS A 20 -20.08 -1.38 0.55
N TRP A 21 -19.32 -2.43 0.27
CA TRP A 21 -17.89 -2.36 -0.10
C TRP A 21 -17.63 -2.77 -1.56
N VAL A 22 -18.67 -2.94 -2.36
CA VAL A 22 -18.61 -3.43 -3.74
C VAL A 22 -18.88 -2.29 -4.74
N ASP A 23 -19.89 -1.48 -4.48
CA ASP A 23 -20.32 -0.45 -5.42
C ASP A 23 -19.47 0.83 -5.29
N THR A 24 -19.13 1.46 -6.42
CA THR A 24 -18.40 2.74 -6.49
C THR A 24 -19.35 3.92 -6.27
N SER A 25 -19.81 4.12 -5.05
CA SER A 25 -20.86 5.08 -4.72
C SER A 25 -20.37 6.37 -4.03
N TYR A 26 -19.11 6.43 -3.64
CA TYR A 26 -18.58 7.57 -2.89
C TYR A 26 -17.83 8.56 -3.77
N GLN A 27 -18.04 9.87 -3.52
CA GLN A 27 -17.06 10.89 -3.85
C GLN A 27 -15.88 10.76 -2.91
N ILE A 28 -14.68 11.07 -3.39
CA ILE A 28 -13.45 10.85 -2.65
C ILE A 28 -12.70 12.15 -2.37
N GLU A 29 -11.97 12.17 -1.27
CA GLU A 29 -10.94 13.14 -0.95
C GLU A 29 -9.58 12.44 -1.03
N GLN A 30 -8.59 13.12 -1.60
CA GLN A 30 -7.22 12.62 -1.71
C GLN A 30 -6.26 13.62 -1.12
N ILE A 31 -5.35 13.15 -0.27
CA ILE A 31 -4.26 13.90 0.32
C ILE A 31 -2.96 13.30 -0.22
N ASN A 32 -2.14 14.14 -0.84
CA ASN A 32 -0.90 13.70 -1.47
C ASN A 32 0.31 14.05 -0.61
N ASP A 33 1.39 13.30 -0.83
CA ASP A 33 2.74 13.57 -0.34
C ASP A 33 2.87 13.68 1.19
N ILE A 34 2.08 12.87 1.91
CA ILE A 34 2.20 12.74 3.36
C ILE A 34 3.52 12.05 3.68
N VAL A 35 4.36 12.68 4.48
CA VAL A 35 5.60 12.09 4.99
C VAL A 35 5.25 11.10 6.10
N TYR A 36 5.51 9.82 5.89
CA TYR A 36 5.27 8.79 6.90
C TYR A 36 6.54 8.29 7.59
N GLY A 37 7.71 8.69 7.10
CA GLY A 37 9.00 8.38 7.70
C GLY A 37 10.16 9.06 7.00
N ASN A 38 11.29 9.12 7.68
CA ASN A 38 12.57 9.53 7.13
C ASN A 38 13.57 8.39 7.30
N VAL A 39 14.32 8.10 6.28
CA VAL A 39 15.23 6.95 6.21
C VAL A 39 16.50 7.30 5.47
N VAL A 40 17.52 6.46 5.61
CA VAL A 40 18.75 6.54 4.81
C VAL A 40 18.64 5.49 3.69
N ASP A 41 18.87 5.90 2.45
CA ASP A 41 18.87 5.01 1.29
C ASP A 41 20.16 4.16 1.21
N PHE A 42 20.25 3.28 0.21
CA PHE A 42 21.41 2.38 0.02
C PHE A 42 22.72 3.14 -0.25
N ALA A 43 22.65 4.39 -0.74
CA ALA A 43 23.82 5.24 -1.02
C ALA A 43 24.20 6.16 0.15
N GLY A 44 23.49 6.08 1.28
CA GLY A 44 23.75 6.88 2.46
C GLY A 44 23.03 8.25 2.47
N ASN A 45 22.11 8.51 1.54
CA ASN A 45 21.38 9.78 1.50
C ASN A 45 20.10 9.72 2.33
N GLU A 46 19.78 10.82 2.99
CA GLU A 46 18.49 10.98 3.66
C GLU A 46 17.34 11.07 2.64
N ARG A 47 16.25 10.37 2.91
CA ARG A 47 15.04 10.32 2.08
C ARG A 47 13.80 10.38 2.94
N SER A 48 12.86 11.24 2.56
CA SER A 48 11.49 11.20 3.09
C SER A 48 10.68 10.15 2.34
N LEU A 49 10.02 9.29 3.08
CA LEU A 49 9.08 8.31 2.55
C LEU A 49 7.70 8.93 2.49
N LEU A 50 7.13 8.98 1.29
CA LEU A 50 5.87 9.64 1.01
C LEU A 50 4.75 8.64 0.74
N MET A 51 3.52 9.01 1.11
CA MET A 51 2.31 8.30 0.74
C MET A 51 1.22 9.26 0.26
N ASN A 52 0.29 8.74 -0.53
CA ASN A 52 -0.98 9.38 -0.79
C ASN A 52 -2.06 8.62 -0.05
N ILE A 53 -3.04 9.32 0.51
CA ILE A 53 -4.20 8.73 1.18
C ILE A 53 -5.46 9.19 0.47
N CYS A 54 -6.42 8.28 0.30
CA CYS A 54 -7.71 8.59 -0.29
C CYS A 54 -8.83 7.92 0.52
N TYR A 55 -9.93 8.63 0.75
CA TYR A 55 -11.10 8.13 1.49
C TYR A 55 -12.39 8.81 1.03
N PRO A 56 -13.58 8.27 1.34
CA PRO A 56 -14.87 8.88 1.04
C PRO A 56 -15.01 10.29 1.62
N LYS A 57 -15.40 11.23 0.76
CA LYS A 57 -15.66 12.62 1.12
C LYS A 57 -17.11 12.80 1.58
N ASN A 58 -17.33 13.62 2.60
CA ASN A 58 -18.66 14.00 3.09
C ASN A 58 -19.53 12.78 3.49
N ASP A 59 -18.91 11.71 3.95
CA ASP A 59 -19.59 10.52 4.46
C ASP A 59 -19.08 10.18 5.86
N LEU A 60 -19.99 9.85 6.76
CA LEU A 60 -19.61 9.43 8.10
C LEU A 60 -19.07 7.99 8.05
N PRO A 61 -17.86 7.75 8.61
CA PRO A 61 -17.33 6.40 8.66
C PRO A 61 -18.21 5.48 9.52
N PRO A 62 -18.16 4.16 9.30
CA PRO A 62 -18.69 3.21 10.25
C PRO A 62 -18.09 3.43 11.64
N ARG A 63 -18.81 3.01 12.69
CA ARG A 63 -18.36 3.18 14.09
C ARG A 63 -16.94 2.65 14.35
N CYS A 64 -16.53 1.59 13.65
CA CYS A 64 -15.20 0.98 13.77
C CYS A 64 -14.15 1.62 12.84
N GLY A 65 -14.53 2.57 12.01
CA GLY A 65 -13.71 3.07 10.90
C GLY A 65 -13.95 2.32 9.58
N ARG A 66 -13.14 2.63 8.59
CA ARG A 66 -13.17 2.03 7.25
C ARG A 66 -12.08 0.98 7.11
N PRO A 67 -12.30 -0.09 6.32
CA PRO A 67 -11.18 -0.97 5.98
C PRO A 67 -10.07 -0.17 5.31
N LEU A 68 -8.83 -0.50 5.64
CA LEU A 68 -7.63 0.11 5.04
C LEU A 68 -7.09 -0.78 3.93
N LEU A 69 -6.80 -0.22 2.76
CA LEU A 69 -6.03 -0.88 1.70
C LEU A 69 -4.73 -0.10 1.46
N ILE A 70 -3.58 -0.76 1.60
CA ILE A 70 -2.28 -0.19 1.26
C ILE A 70 -1.82 -0.77 -0.08
N ALA A 71 -1.61 0.11 -1.07
CA ALA A 71 -1.16 -0.23 -2.41
C ALA A 71 0.35 0.00 -2.54
N ILE A 72 1.08 -0.99 -3.04
CA ILE A 72 2.54 -1.02 -3.11
C ILE A 72 2.94 -1.24 -4.57
N HIS A 73 3.71 -0.31 -5.14
CA HIS A 73 4.12 -0.35 -6.53
C HIS A 73 5.17 -1.42 -6.83
N GLY A 74 5.25 -1.85 -8.08
CA GLY A 74 6.28 -2.73 -8.63
C GLY A 74 7.59 -2.01 -8.93
N GLY A 75 8.35 -2.54 -9.89
CA GLY A 75 9.58 -1.93 -10.40
C GLY A 75 10.86 -2.58 -9.90
N ALA A 76 10.82 -3.88 -9.58
CA ALA A 76 12.00 -4.70 -9.24
C ALA A 76 12.88 -4.11 -8.12
N PHE A 77 12.29 -3.38 -7.17
CA PHE A 77 12.98 -2.64 -6.10
C PHE A 77 13.96 -1.55 -6.59
N LEU A 78 13.93 -1.21 -7.88
CA LEU A 78 14.84 -0.27 -8.54
C LEU A 78 14.12 0.96 -9.08
N ALA A 79 12.83 0.84 -9.38
CA ALA A 79 12.03 1.85 -10.05
C ALA A 79 10.61 1.91 -9.50
N GLY A 80 9.81 2.84 -10.00
CA GLY A 80 8.42 3.03 -9.61
C GLY A 80 8.26 4.03 -8.46
N ASN A 81 7.03 4.39 -8.21
CA ASN A 81 6.63 5.23 -7.09
C ASN A 81 5.13 5.09 -6.81
N LYS A 82 4.65 5.73 -5.77
CA LYS A 82 3.24 5.73 -5.33
C LYS A 82 2.24 6.28 -6.36
N ASP A 83 2.70 7.02 -7.38
CA ASP A 83 1.89 7.71 -8.38
C ASP A 83 1.89 7.02 -9.74
N THR A 84 2.58 5.89 -9.89
CA THR A 84 2.73 5.17 -11.15
C THR A 84 2.05 3.81 -11.14
N GLU A 85 1.66 3.34 -12.32
CA GLU A 85 1.07 2.01 -12.58
C GLU A 85 -0.25 1.76 -11.83
N SER A 86 -0.36 0.61 -11.17
CA SER A 86 -1.60 0.16 -10.53
C SER A 86 -1.97 0.89 -9.23
N PRO A 87 -1.04 1.33 -8.36
CA PRO A 87 -1.38 1.99 -7.10
C PRO A 87 -2.38 3.14 -7.19
N PRO A 88 -2.26 4.13 -8.10
CA PRO A 88 -3.24 5.22 -8.19
C PRO A 88 -4.65 4.74 -8.54
N ARG A 89 -4.75 3.71 -9.37
CA ARG A 89 -6.04 3.10 -9.72
C ARG A 89 -6.66 2.40 -8.52
N TRP A 90 -5.89 1.58 -7.81
CA TRP A 90 -6.39 0.91 -6.60
C TRP A 90 -6.77 1.91 -5.52
N LEU A 91 -5.95 2.97 -5.35
CA LEU A 91 -6.22 4.07 -4.41
C LEU A 91 -7.63 4.63 -4.62
N THR A 92 -7.93 5.06 -5.83
CA THR A 92 -9.21 5.70 -6.16
C THR A 92 -10.38 4.73 -6.23
N ASP A 93 -10.19 3.55 -6.83
CA ASP A 93 -11.26 2.57 -7.04
C ASP A 93 -11.79 2.00 -5.72
N PHE A 94 -10.91 1.71 -4.76
CA PHE A 94 -11.32 1.21 -3.46
C PHE A 94 -11.85 2.32 -2.54
N ALA A 95 -11.31 3.54 -2.62
CA ALA A 95 -11.87 4.67 -1.89
C ALA A 95 -13.32 4.96 -2.31
N LYS A 96 -13.64 4.88 -3.62
CA LYS A 96 -15.01 4.98 -4.13
C LYS A 96 -15.94 3.87 -3.63
N ARG A 97 -15.39 2.77 -3.12
CA ARG A 97 -16.14 1.67 -2.50
C ARG A 97 -16.25 1.80 -0.98
N GLY A 98 -15.72 2.86 -0.41
CA GLY A 98 -15.85 3.13 1.02
C GLY A 98 -14.61 2.84 1.87
N TYR A 99 -13.53 2.33 1.28
CA TYR A 99 -12.26 2.09 1.97
C TYR A 99 -11.54 3.40 2.27
N THR A 100 -10.70 3.40 3.28
CA THR A 100 -9.52 4.28 3.32
C THR A 100 -8.39 3.57 2.60
N THR A 101 -7.72 4.25 1.69
CA THR A 101 -6.68 3.67 0.86
C THR A 101 -5.40 4.49 0.95
N ALA A 102 -4.25 3.83 0.86
CA ALA A 102 -2.95 4.50 0.80
C ALA A 102 -2.10 3.90 -0.31
N SER A 103 -1.40 4.73 -1.09
CA SER A 103 -0.30 4.31 -1.97
C SER A 103 1.01 4.82 -1.38
N ILE A 104 2.04 3.98 -1.33
CA ILE A 104 3.28 4.29 -0.63
C ILE A 104 4.49 4.25 -1.55
N ASN A 105 5.46 5.14 -1.29
CA ASN A 105 6.84 4.95 -1.73
C ASN A 105 7.56 4.08 -0.71
N TYR A 106 8.53 3.31 -1.16
CA TYR A 106 9.48 2.60 -0.33
C TYR A 106 10.89 2.81 -0.89
N ARG A 107 11.93 2.56 -0.09
CA ARG A 107 13.33 2.73 -0.54
C ARG A 107 13.64 1.83 -1.72
N LEU A 108 14.07 2.44 -2.80
CA LEU A 108 14.53 1.79 -4.01
C LEU A 108 16.06 1.76 -4.05
N GLY A 109 16.57 0.90 -4.93
CA GLY A 109 17.98 0.82 -5.26
C GLY A 109 18.70 -0.32 -4.57
N MET A 110 19.77 -0.73 -5.21
CA MET A 110 20.71 -1.76 -4.79
C MET A 110 22.13 -1.23 -5.02
N PHE A 111 23.12 -1.74 -4.29
CA PHE A 111 24.50 -1.45 -4.62
C PHE A 111 24.84 -2.00 -6.00
N GLN A 112 25.55 -1.20 -6.78
CA GLN A 112 26.02 -1.62 -8.10
C GLN A 112 27.16 -2.61 -7.93
N THR A 113 27.06 -3.75 -8.61
CA THR A 113 28.13 -4.73 -8.70
C THR A 113 29.06 -4.46 -9.90
N ASN A 114 28.59 -3.64 -10.87
CA ASN A 114 29.35 -3.18 -12.01
C ASN A 114 29.22 -1.68 -12.19
N ALA A 115 30.34 -0.95 -12.17
CA ALA A 115 30.40 0.51 -12.27
C ALA A 115 29.92 1.06 -13.64
N GLU A 116 29.91 0.22 -14.69
CA GLU A 116 29.49 0.62 -16.03
C GLU A 116 27.98 0.76 -16.18
N VAL A 117 27.19 0.16 -15.29
CA VAL A 117 25.72 0.16 -15.37
C VAL A 117 25.13 0.83 -14.13
N ASN A 118 24.43 1.94 -14.33
CA ASN A 118 23.67 2.58 -13.26
C ASN A 118 22.33 1.88 -13.10
N CYS A 119 22.19 1.06 -12.08
CA CYS A 119 20.98 0.33 -11.75
C CYS A 119 20.06 1.07 -10.77
N ASN A 120 20.41 2.27 -10.33
CA ASN A 120 19.67 3.05 -9.34
C ASN A 120 18.80 4.12 -9.99
N ILE A 121 18.06 3.73 -11.00
CA ILE A 121 17.16 4.60 -11.74
C ILE A 121 15.77 4.49 -11.11
N SER A 122 15.23 5.59 -10.61
CA SER A 122 13.90 5.65 -10.01
C SER A 122 12.76 5.87 -11.02
N ALA A 123 13.04 5.76 -12.32
CA ALA A 123 12.08 5.96 -13.40
C ALA A 123 11.86 4.68 -14.22
N PHE A 124 10.77 4.65 -14.99
CA PHE A 124 10.53 3.61 -15.99
C PHE A 124 11.71 3.49 -16.94
N GLY A 125 12.16 2.27 -17.20
CA GLY A 125 13.26 2.00 -18.11
C GLY A 125 14.54 1.46 -17.45
N VAL A 126 14.42 0.83 -16.28
CA VAL A 126 15.51 0.05 -15.71
C VAL A 126 16.01 -0.94 -16.75
N PRO A 127 17.28 -0.88 -17.17
CA PRO A 127 17.81 -1.83 -18.15
C PRO A 127 17.72 -3.27 -17.59
N TRP A 128 17.22 -4.21 -18.37
CA TRP A 128 17.08 -5.61 -17.96
C TRP A 128 18.39 -6.23 -17.50
N ASN A 129 19.54 -5.79 -18.01
CA ASN A 129 20.85 -6.24 -17.56
C ASN A 129 21.12 -5.90 -16.10
N CYS A 130 20.52 -4.83 -15.55
CA CYS A 130 20.65 -4.51 -14.12
C CYS A 130 20.05 -5.60 -13.23
N LEU A 131 18.99 -6.26 -13.66
CA LEU A 131 18.34 -7.34 -12.92
C LEU A 131 19.21 -8.59 -12.80
N ASN A 132 20.07 -8.82 -13.78
CA ASN A 132 20.96 -9.97 -13.85
C ASN A 132 22.34 -9.72 -13.23
N MET A 133 22.66 -8.47 -12.92
CA MET A 133 23.98 -8.06 -12.42
C MET A 133 24.06 -8.00 -10.90
N GLN A 134 22.94 -7.89 -10.23
CA GLN A 134 22.88 -7.86 -8.78
C GLN A 134 22.98 -9.27 -8.22
N ASP A 135 23.78 -9.44 -7.19
CA ASP A 135 23.83 -10.69 -6.47
C ASP A 135 22.54 -10.93 -5.65
N THR A 136 22.35 -12.16 -5.19
CA THR A 136 21.18 -12.53 -4.40
C THR A 136 21.06 -11.72 -3.11
N ALA A 137 22.18 -11.35 -2.49
CA ALA A 137 22.17 -10.57 -1.25
C ALA A 137 21.64 -9.15 -1.48
N GLU A 138 21.96 -8.51 -2.61
CA GLU A 138 21.42 -7.19 -2.95
C GLU A 138 19.91 -7.23 -3.22
N TRP A 139 19.40 -8.28 -3.87
CA TRP A 139 17.98 -8.50 -4.02
C TRP A 139 17.27 -8.62 -2.68
N TYR A 140 17.83 -9.41 -1.75
CA TYR A 140 17.27 -9.54 -0.40
C TYR A 140 17.30 -8.22 0.37
N ARG A 141 18.36 -7.42 0.22
CA ARG A 141 18.46 -6.11 0.87
C ARG A 141 17.39 -5.13 0.33
N GLY A 142 17.19 -5.08 -0.99
CA GLY A 142 16.14 -4.26 -1.60
C GLY A 142 14.75 -4.67 -1.13
N TYR A 143 14.45 -5.95 -1.15
CA TYR A 143 13.23 -6.55 -0.64
C TYR A 143 13.00 -6.23 0.86
N TYR A 144 14.03 -6.42 1.69
CA TYR A 144 13.95 -6.19 3.14
C TYR A 144 13.71 -4.71 3.48
N ARG A 145 14.39 -3.78 2.78
CA ARG A 145 14.14 -2.34 2.93
C ARG A 145 12.70 -1.98 2.58
N GLY A 146 12.19 -2.50 1.46
CA GLY A 146 10.80 -2.29 1.06
C GLY A 146 9.81 -2.77 2.12
N MET A 147 10.02 -3.96 2.69
CA MET A 147 9.23 -4.49 3.80
C MET A 147 9.29 -3.58 5.04
N GLN A 148 10.49 -3.14 5.44
CA GLN A 148 10.65 -2.25 6.60
C GLN A 148 9.85 -0.95 6.42
N ASP A 149 9.90 -0.37 5.23
CA ASP A 149 9.24 0.89 4.92
C ASP A 149 7.72 0.69 4.85
N ALA A 150 7.24 -0.39 4.25
CA ALA A 150 5.81 -0.73 4.25
C ALA A 150 5.27 -0.99 5.66
N LYS A 151 6.04 -1.67 6.54
CA LYS A 151 5.71 -1.79 7.96
C LYS A 151 5.72 -0.43 8.68
N GLY A 152 6.60 0.49 8.27
CA GLY A 152 6.61 1.89 8.72
C GLY A 152 5.33 2.62 8.35
N ALA A 153 4.92 2.52 7.09
CA ALA A 153 3.67 3.09 6.58
C ALA A 153 2.44 2.53 7.32
N LEU A 154 2.40 1.21 7.52
CA LEU A 154 1.33 0.57 8.27
C LEU A 154 1.23 1.12 9.70
N ARG A 155 2.35 1.22 10.42
CA ARG A 155 2.37 1.80 11.79
C ARG A 155 1.91 3.26 11.80
N PHE A 156 2.35 4.06 10.82
CA PHE A 156 1.91 5.45 10.66
C PHE A 156 0.39 5.51 10.52
N LEU A 157 -0.20 4.74 9.59
CA LEU A 157 -1.63 4.74 9.32
C LEU A 157 -2.46 4.26 10.52
N VAL A 158 -1.99 3.25 11.24
CA VAL A 158 -2.65 2.76 12.46
C VAL A 158 -2.60 3.81 13.58
N ASN A 159 -1.49 4.50 13.75
CA ASN A 159 -1.36 5.58 14.74
C ASN A 159 -2.23 6.80 14.41
N HIS A 160 -2.56 7.02 13.13
CA HIS A 160 -3.44 8.09 12.66
C HIS A 160 -4.83 7.57 12.25
N ALA A 161 -5.25 6.41 12.78
CA ALA A 161 -6.48 5.74 12.38
C ALA A 161 -7.74 6.62 12.54
N ALA A 162 -7.80 7.41 13.61
CA ALA A 162 -8.91 8.33 13.83
C ALA A 162 -8.96 9.47 12.80
N GLU A 163 -7.81 10.01 12.42
CA GLU A 163 -7.67 11.08 11.43
C GLU A 163 -8.12 10.63 10.03
N TYR A 164 -7.66 9.45 9.62
CA TYR A 164 -7.96 8.90 8.29
C TYR A 164 -9.13 7.91 8.29
N GLN A 165 -9.92 7.87 9.34
CA GLN A 165 -11.15 7.07 9.46
C GLN A 165 -10.90 5.54 9.29
N ILE A 166 -9.76 5.04 9.74
CA ILE A 166 -9.32 3.65 9.54
C ILE A 166 -9.86 2.73 10.65
N ASP A 167 -10.30 1.54 10.26
CA ASP A 167 -10.48 0.41 11.17
C ASP A 167 -9.18 -0.41 11.25
N PRO A 168 -8.42 -0.32 12.36
CA PRO A 168 -7.12 -0.99 12.48
C PRO A 168 -7.21 -2.52 12.56
N LYS A 169 -8.42 -3.08 12.58
CA LYS A 169 -8.65 -4.53 12.57
C LYS A 169 -8.93 -5.08 11.18
N ASN A 170 -9.14 -4.21 10.18
CA ASN A 170 -9.45 -4.57 8.81
C ASN A 170 -8.45 -3.90 7.85
N ILE A 171 -7.28 -4.50 7.71
CA ILE A 171 -6.17 -3.98 6.91
C ILE A 171 -5.82 -4.98 5.81
N PHE A 172 -5.71 -4.46 4.60
CA PHE A 172 -5.39 -5.21 3.39
C PHE A 172 -4.17 -4.60 2.72
N LEU A 173 -3.32 -5.46 2.17
CA LEU A 173 -2.16 -5.08 1.37
C LEU A 173 -2.35 -5.59 -0.05
N VAL A 174 -2.06 -4.75 -1.03
CA VAL A 174 -2.03 -5.11 -2.43
C VAL A 174 -0.74 -4.62 -3.05
N GLY A 175 -0.12 -5.43 -3.89
CA GLY A 175 1.12 -5.06 -4.55
C GLY A 175 1.27 -5.74 -5.90
N GLU A 176 1.96 -5.07 -6.81
CA GLU A 176 2.28 -5.57 -8.14
C GLU A 176 3.76 -5.94 -8.22
N SER A 177 4.10 -7.08 -8.83
CA SER A 177 5.51 -7.49 -9.03
C SER A 177 6.31 -7.42 -7.73
N ALA A 178 7.38 -6.61 -7.67
CA ALA A 178 8.16 -6.37 -6.45
C ALA A 178 7.30 -5.90 -5.28
N GLY A 179 6.29 -5.07 -5.52
CA GLY A 179 5.32 -4.63 -4.50
C GLY A 179 4.50 -5.78 -3.92
N GLY A 180 4.21 -6.81 -4.71
CA GLY A 180 3.56 -8.04 -4.24
C GLY A 180 4.43 -8.79 -3.22
N PHE A 181 5.74 -8.90 -3.48
CA PHE A 181 6.68 -9.48 -2.52
C PHE A 181 6.77 -8.65 -1.24
N VAL A 182 6.82 -7.32 -1.36
CA VAL A 182 6.81 -6.41 -0.20
C VAL A 182 5.52 -6.57 0.60
N ALA A 183 4.35 -6.66 -0.07
CA ALA A 183 3.06 -6.86 0.60
C ALA A 183 3.04 -8.17 1.40
N LEU A 184 3.47 -9.29 0.79
CA LEU A 184 3.55 -10.59 1.47
C LEU A 184 4.50 -10.56 2.66
N ALA A 185 5.70 -9.99 2.49
CA ALA A 185 6.66 -9.86 3.58
C ALA A 185 6.12 -9.00 4.73
N THR A 186 5.44 -7.90 4.40
CA THR A 186 4.84 -7.01 5.39
C THR A 186 3.78 -7.73 6.23
N ALA A 187 3.02 -8.63 5.58
CA ALA A 187 1.94 -9.36 6.24
C ALA A 187 2.41 -10.56 7.07
N PHE A 188 3.50 -11.23 6.68
CA PHE A 188 3.84 -12.55 7.22
C PHE A 188 5.24 -12.65 7.86
N LEU A 189 6.18 -11.77 7.51
CA LEU A 189 7.53 -11.79 8.10
C LEU A 189 7.60 -10.87 9.33
N ASP A 190 7.34 -11.39 10.51
CA ASP A 190 7.36 -10.65 11.77
C ASP A 190 8.38 -11.19 12.78
N ASP A 191 8.92 -12.40 12.58
CA ASP A 191 9.96 -12.98 13.41
C ASP A 191 11.34 -12.34 13.10
N PRO A 192 12.12 -11.92 14.12
CA PRO A 192 13.48 -11.42 13.94
C PRO A 192 14.44 -12.40 13.25
N THR A 193 14.17 -13.70 13.29
CA THR A 193 15.00 -14.74 12.64
C THR A 193 14.77 -14.84 11.14
N GLU A 194 13.68 -14.26 10.63
CA GLU A 194 13.33 -14.23 9.20
C GLU A 194 14.00 -13.08 8.43
N LYS A 195 14.91 -12.37 9.08
CA LYS A 195 15.69 -11.31 8.44
C LYS A 195 16.75 -11.92 7.52
N PRO A 196 16.93 -11.37 6.32
CA PRO A 196 18.01 -11.77 5.42
C PRO A 196 19.39 -11.38 5.97
#